data_1acdd8819d062ce2521f7774a195b6bb
#
_entry.id   1acdd8819d062ce2521f7774a195b6bb
#
_cell.length_a   1.000
_cell.length_b   1.000
_cell.length_c   1.000
_cell.angle_alpha   90.00
_cell.angle_beta   90.00
_cell.angle_gamma   90.00
#
_symmetry.space_group_name_H-M   'P 1'
#
loop_
_entity.id
_entity.type
_entity.pdbx_description
1 polymer ?
#
loop_
_entity_poly.entity_id
_entity_poly.type
_entity_poly.pdbx_seq_one_letter_code
_entity_poly.pdbx_strand_id
1 'polypeptide(L)'
;PNKKLRIFINITQLMIFSNNMEYDALGGIVPIQGAFYCTGARSSSPFNCFREENLSGQKIAPFHRDYPYEEIDKTVEKQILSDYNCQVIHTSPEYQTNLGFNTPTNRILTSMCSPERLLYIIRYGIAYVRMEREVDGKIESTDQKHIMRYQQLFASLAIRQKLAEGVKSGVVWHTQGSGKTALSYYL
;
A
#
# COMPACT_ATOMS: atom_id res chain seq x y z
N PRO A 1 -5.33 -25.48 9.64
CA PRO A 1 -4.41 -24.50 9.03
C PRO A 1 -2.98 -24.81 9.45
N ASN A 2 -2.05 -24.74 8.48
CA ASN A 2 -0.65 -25.06 8.73
C ASN A 2 -0.05 -24.08 9.76
N LYS A 3 0.45 -24.59 10.91
CA LYS A 3 1.00 -23.79 12.00
C LYS A 3 2.18 -22.91 11.55
N LYS A 4 3.03 -23.42 10.64
CA LYS A 4 4.18 -22.66 10.09
C LYS A 4 3.71 -21.44 9.26
N LEU A 5 2.69 -21.64 8.40
CA LEU A 5 2.13 -20.56 7.62
C LEU A 5 1.51 -19.46 8.50
N ARG A 6 0.83 -19.86 9.57
CA ARG A 6 0.25 -18.90 10.53
C ARG A 6 1.34 -18.06 11.21
N ILE A 7 2.45 -18.68 11.63
CA ILE A 7 3.57 -17.96 12.22
C ILE A 7 4.15 -16.97 11.20
N PHE A 8 4.38 -17.42 9.97
CA PHE A 8 4.89 -16.57 8.90
C PHE A 8 4.00 -15.33 8.68
N ILE A 9 2.68 -15.51 8.54
CA ILE A 9 1.74 -14.41 8.38
C ILE A 9 1.78 -13.46 9.58
N ASN A 10 1.83 -13.97 10.80
CA ASN A 10 1.82 -13.13 12.00
C ASN A 10 3.06 -12.24 12.15
N ILE A 11 4.22 -12.69 11.68
CA ILE A 11 5.46 -11.89 11.73
C ILE A 11 5.63 -10.96 10.53
N THR A 12 4.89 -11.20 9.45
CA THR A 12 4.99 -10.38 8.24
C THR A 12 4.50 -8.96 8.52
N GLN A 13 5.31 -7.97 8.15
CA GLN A 13 4.99 -6.56 8.38
C GLN A 13 4.12 -6.00 7.28
N LEU A 14 4.41 -6.32 6.04
CA LEU A 14 3.71 -5.84 4.86
C LEU A 14 3.45 -6.98 3.89
N MET A 15 2.22 -7.10 3.43
CA MET A 15 1.81 -7.99 2.36
C MET A 15 1.13 -7.16 1.28
N ILE A 16 1.50 -7.38 0.03
CA ILE A 16 0.96 -6.70 -1.14
C ILE A 16 0.30 -7.73 -2.03
N PHE A 17 -0.89 -7.40 -2.52
CA PHE A 17 -1.67 -8.20 -3.43
C PHE A 17 -2.09 -7.36 -4.62
N SER A 18 -1.81 -7.84 -5.82
CA SER A 18 -2.20 -7.15 -7.03
C SER A 18 -2.41 -8.13 -8.18
N ASN A 19 -3.34 -7.79 -9.06
CA ASN A 19 -3.67 -8.60 -10.24
C ASN A 19 -3.70 -7.81 -11.54
N ASN A 20 -3.26 -6.57 -11.55
CA ASN A 20 -3.31 -5.66 -12.71
C ASN A 20 -4.70 -5.41 -13.32
N MET A 21 -5.76 -5.83 -12.65
CA MET A 21 -7.12 -5.62 -13.12
C MET A 21 -7.70 -4.36 -12.46
N GLU A 22 -8.23 -3.48 -13.27
CA GLU A 22 -9.06 -2.36 -12.84
C GLU A 22 -10.41 -2.49 -13.53
N TYR A 23 -11.47 -2.41 -12.75
CA TYR A 23 -12.83 -2.41 -13.27
C TYR A 23 -13.36 -0.99 -13.24
N ASP A 24 -13.82 -0.52 -14.38
CA ASP A 24 -14.56 0.72 -14.45
C ASP A 24 -15.89 0.60 -13.69
N ALA A 25 -16.31 1.69 -13.08
CA ALA A 25 -17.58 1.76 -12.35
C ALA A 25 -18.76 1.81 -13.31
N LEU A 26 -19.01 0.71 -14.02
CA LEU A 26 -20.23 0.54 -14.81
C LEU A 26 -21.40 0.31 -13.86
N GLY A 27 -22.42 1.17 -13.94
CA GLY A 27 -23.64 1.03 -13.16
C GLY A 27 -23.55 1.42 -11.69
N GLY A 28 -22.62 2.32 -11.30
CA GLY A 28 -22.51 2.83 -9.94
C GLY A 28 -21.77 1.91 -8.98
N ILE A 29 -21.14 0.86 -9.45
CA ILE A 29 -20.28 -0.01 -8.67
C ILE A 29 -18.93 0.69 -8.48
N VAL A 30 -18.43 0.74 -7.23
CA VAL A 30 -17.11 1.29 -6.95
C VAL A 30 -16.06 0.41 -7.62
N PRO A 31 -15.14 0.99 -8.43
CA PRO A 31 -14.10 0.22 -9.09
C PRO A 31 -13.26 -0.54 -8.06
N ILE A 32 -13.08 -1.82 -8.28
CA ILE A 32 -12.12 -2.60 -7.50
C ILE A 32 -10.75 -2.30 -8.08
N GLN A 33 -9.94 -1.59 -7.32
CA GLN A 33 -8.54 -1.38 -7.71
C GLN A 33 -7.75 -2.65 -7.46
N GLY A 34 -6.92 -3.03 -8.42
CA GLY A 34 -6.17 -4.26 -8.37
C GLY A 34 -4.94 -4.27 -7.47
N ALA A 35 -4.72 -3.21 -6.67
CA ALA A 35 -3.57 -3.10 -5.78
C ALA A 35 -4.03 -2.91 -4.33
N PHE A 36 -3.71 -3.88 -3.49
CA PHE A 36 -4.07 -3.91 -2.08
C PHE A 36 -2.86 -4.25 -1.22
N TYR A 37 -2.89 -3.79 0.02
CA TYR A 37 -1.89 -4.13 1.01
C TYR A 37 -2.51 -4.31 2.39
N CYS A 38 -1.85 -5.10 3.21
CA CYS A 38 -2.20 -5.28 4.62
C CYS A 38 -0.96 -5.62 5.44
N THR A 39 -1.11 -5.68 6.74
CA THR A 39 -0.11 -6.25 7.64
C THR A 39 -0.54 -7.63 8.11
N GLY A 40 0.41 -8.48 8.48
CA GLY A 40 0.10 -9.75 9.12
C GLY A 40 -0.51 -9.54 10.50
N ALA A 41 -1.58 -10.24 10.80
CA ALA A 41 -2.26 -10.17 12.09
C ALA A 41 -2.76 -11.54 12.54
N ARG A 42 -2.93 -11.71 13.87
CA ARG A 42 -3.52 -12.94 14.44
C ARG A 42 -5.02 -13.03 14.18
N SER A 43 -5.68 -11.90 14.06
CA SER A 43 -7.06 -11.75 13.64
C SER A 43 -7.14 -11.21 12.21
N SER A 44 -8.35 -11.01 11.69
CA SER A 44 -8.54 -10.44 10.35
C SER A 44 -7.90 -9.06 10.25
N SER A 45 -7.01 -8.89 9.28
CA SER A 45 -6.48 -7.58 8.90
C SER A 45 -7.22 -7.08 7.67
N PRO A 46 -7.72 -5.85 7.67
CA PRO A 46 -8.38 -5.31 6.50
C PRO A 46 -7.35 -5.12 5.37
N PHE A 47 -7.75 -5.48 4.16
CA PHE A 47 -7.02 -5.11 2.96
C PHE A 47 -7.29 -3.64 2.65
N ASN A 48 -6.22 -2.86 2.60
CA ASN A 48 -6.28 -1.46 2.20
C ASN A 48 -5.97 -1.36 0.71
N CYS A 49 -6.83 -0.71 -0.07
CA CYS A 49 -6.46 -0.37 -1.43
C CYS A 49 -5.33 0.68 -1.42
N PHE A 50 -4.44 0.60 -2.40
CA PHE A 50 -3.44 1.65 -2.62
C PHE A 50 -3.91 2.57 -3.72
N ARG A 51 -3.78 3.87 -3.49
CA ARG A 51 -4.01 4.92 -4.46
C ARG A 51 -2.92 5.97 -4.30
N GLU A 52 -2.36 6.43 -5.42
CA GLU A 52 -1.42 7.54 -5.42
C GLU A 52 -2.15 8.85 -5.11
N GLU A 53 -1.55 9.69 -4.27
CA GLU A 53 -2.02 11.04 -4.01
C GLU A 53 -0.85 12.02 -4.08
N ASN A 54 -1.11 13.20 -4.59
CA ASN A 54 -0.14 14.28 -4.57
C ASN A 54 0.01 14.84 -3.16
N LEU A 55 1.23 15.16 -2.75
CA LEU A 55 1.50 15.78 -1.45
C LEU A 55 0.90 17.18 -1.31
N SER A 56 0.57 17.85 -2.41
CA SER A 56 -0.18 19.11 -2.41
C SER A 56 -1.68 18.96 -2.10
N GLY A 57 -2.17 17.73 -1.90
CA GLY A 57 -3.57 17.44 -1.64
C GLY A 57 -4.47 17.44 -2.88
N GLN A 58 -3.92 17.66 -4.07
CA GLN A 58 -4.65 17.51 -5.31
C GLN A 58 -4.84 16.04 -5.65
N LYS A 59 -6.04 15.68 -6.06
CA LYS A 59 -6.30 14.33 -6.56
C LYS A 59 -5.57 14.13 -7.88
N ILE A 60 -4.71 13.15 -7.90
CA ILE A 60 -4.05 12.73 -9.14
C ILE A 60 -5.03 11.87 -9.93
N ALA A 61 -5.05 12.07 -11.25
CA ALA A 61 -5.81 11.19 -12.14
C ALA A 61 -5.36 9.72 -11.90
N PRO A 62 -6.25 8.73 -12.02
CA PRO A 62 -5.94 7.34 -11.68
C PRO A 62 -4.67 6.80 -12.35
N PHE A 63 -4.34 7.32 -13.51
CA PHE A 63 -3.18 6.89 -14.32
C PHE A 63 -1.96 7.79 -14.18
N HIS A 64 -2.06 8.87 -13.44
CA HIS A 64 -0.92 9.74 -13.19
C HIS A 64 -0.15 9.25 -11.97
N ARG A 65 1.18 9.40 -11.98
CA ARG A 65 2.03 9.06 -10.85
C ARG A 65 3.13 10.08 -10.69
N ASP A 66 3.47 10.37 -9.45
CA ASP A 66 4.55 11.28 -9.10
C ASP A 66 5.93 10.60 -9.12
N TYR A 67 5.97 9.27 -9.12
CA TYR A 67 7.22 8.51 -9.18
C TYR A 67 7.49 8.06 -10.58
N PRO A 68 8.65 8.38 -11.13
CA PRO A 68 9.04 7.91 -12.45
C PRO A 68 9.16 6.38 -12.45
N TYR A 69 8.68 5.77 -13.49
CA TYR A 69 8.96 4.38 -13.79
C TYR A 69 10.33 4.31 -14.44
N GLU A 70 11.20 3.52 -13.85
CA GLU A 70 12.49 3.19 -14.48
C GLU A 70 12.30 1.94 -15.34
N GLU A 71 12.51 2.09 -16.64
CA GLU A 71 12.51 0.93 -17.53
C GLU A 71 13.74 0.09 -17.22
N ILE A 72 13.54 -1.23 -17.15
CA ILE A 72 14.65 -2.17 -17.07
C ILE A 72 15.37 -2.16 -18.41
N ASP A 73 16.70 -2.12 -18.37
CA ASP A 73 17.51 -2.31 -19.56
C ASP A 73 17.15 -3.64 -20.26
N LYS A 74 16.86 -3.57 -21.55
CA LYS A 74 16.41 -4.73 -22.35
C LYS A 74 17.41 -5.89 -22.36
N THR A 75 18.68 -5.59 -22.16
CA THR A 75 19.73 -6.62 -22.08
C THR A 75 19.62 -7.36 -20.75
N VAL A 76 19.42 -6.61 -19.66
CA VAL A 76 19.20 -7.16 -18.31
C VAL A 76 17.91 -7.97 -18.26
N GLU A 77 16.84 -7.47 -18.85
CA GLU A 77 15.56 -8.18 -18.95
C GLU A 77 15.73 -9.54 -19.64
N LYS A 78 16.35 -9.55 -20.82
CA LYS A 78 16.63 -10.79 -21.56
C LYS A 78 17.51 -11.75 -20.78
N GLN A 79 18.51 -11.23 -20.08
CA GLN A 79 19.39 -12.05 -19.27
C GLN A 79 18.62 -12.73 -18.14
N ILE A 80 17.79 -11.97 -17.39
CA ILE A 80 16.95 -12.51 -16.32
C ILE A 80 16.00 -13.60 -16.84
N LEU A 81 15.32 -13.35 -17.95
CA LEU A 81 14.44 -14.34 -18.57
C LEU A 81 15.18 -15.60 -18.99
N SER A 82 16.41 -15.45 -19.48
CA SER A 82 17.27 -16.58 -19.86
C SER A 82 17.71 -17.40 -18.66
N ASP A 83 18.16 -16.75 -17.60
CA ASP A 83 18.65 -17.41 -16.40
C ASP A 83 17.58 -18.28 -15.71
N TYR A 84 16.32 -17.89 -15.86
CA TYR A 84 15.18 -18.64 -15.32
C TYR A 84 14.45 -19.51 -16.35
N ASN A 85 14.99 -19.67 -17.56
CA ASN A 85 14.35 -20.42 -18.67
C ASN A 85 12.91 -19.91 -18.99
N CYS A 86 12.71 -18.61 -18.89
CA CYS A 86 11.42 -17.96 -19.08
C CYS A 86 11.31 -17.14 -20.37
N GLN A 87 12.17 -17.35 -21.34
CA GLN A 87 12.21 -16.55 -22.59
C GLN A 87 10.89 -16.56 -23.34
N VAL A 88 10.15 -17.67 -23.26
CA VAL A 88 8.85 -17.84 -23.94
C VAL A 88 7.80 -16.85 -23.45
N ILE A 89 7.87 -16.44 -22.18
CA ILE A 89 6.89 -15.52 -21.63
C ILE A 89 7.02 -14.09 -22.15
N HIS A 90 8.18 -13.73 -22.70
CA HIS A 90 8.43 -12.37 -23.20
C HIS A 90 7.42 -11.92 -24.26
N THR A 91 6.89 -12.85 -25.05
CA THR A 91 5.90 -12.58 -26.10
C THR A 91 4.46 -12.80 -25.63
N SER A 92 4.24 -13.22 -24.39
CA SER A 92 2.89 -13.43 -23.88
C SER A 92 2.14 -12.11 -23.68
N PRO A 93 0.83 -12.07 -23.96
CA PRO A 93 0.01 -10.87 -23.73
C PRO A 93 0.05 -10.39 -22.28
N GLU A 94 0.07 -11.33 -21.33
CA GLU A 94 0.12 -11.04 -19.89
C GLU A 94 1.43 -10.34 -19.51
N TYR A 95 2.55 -10.82 -20.03
CA TYR A 95 3.86 -10.19 -19.80
C TYR A 95 3.89 -8.79 -20.36
N GLN A 96 3.44 -8.62 -21.62
CA GLN A 96 3.40 -7.31 -22.27
C GLN A 96 2.49 -6.32 -21.55
N THR A 97 1.32 -6.79 -21.04
CA THR A 97 0.43 -5.98 -20.21
C THR A 97 1.11 -5.56 -18.91
N ASN A 98 1.85 -6.45 -18.27
CA ASN A 98 2.55 -6.18 -17.03
C ASN A 98 3.74 -5.22 -17.17
N LEU A 99 4.29 -5.05 -18.37
CA LEU A 99 5.29 -4.01 -18.63
C LEU A 99 4.70 -2.59 -18.59
N GLY A 100 3.38 -2.45 -18.70
CA GLY A 100 2.71 -1.16 -18.64
C GLY A 100 2.89 -0.47 -17.28
N PHE A 101 3.47 0.72 -17.26
CA PHE A 101 3.71 1.45 -16.02
C PHE A 101 2.43 1.93 -15.31
N ASN A 102 1.32 2.03 -16.02
CA ASN A 102 0.03 2.45 -15.47
C ASN A 102 -0.78 1.34 -14.82
N THR A 103 -0.28 0.13 -14.81
CA THR A 103 -0.97 -0.99 -14.16
C THR A 103 -0.99 -0.84 -12.64
N PRO A 104 -2.03 -1.33 -11.95
CA PRO A 104 -2.12 -1.25 -10.49
C PRO A 104 -0.90 -1.83 -9.78
N THR A 105 -0.37 -2.95 -10.26
CA THR A 105 0.83 -3.58 -9.70
C THR A 105 2.04 -2.65 -9.81
N ASN A 106 2.29 -2.09 -10.99
CA ASN A 106 3.43 -1.19 -11.16
C ASN A 106 3.28 0.09 -10.36
N ARG A 107 2.07 0.63 -10.23
CA ARG A 107 1.83 1.81 -9.38
C ARG A 107 2.17 1.54 -7.91
N ILE A 108 1.73 0.43 -7.34
CA ILE A 108 2.05 0.12 -5.94
C ILE A 108 3.53 -0.19 -5.74
N LEU A 109 4.16 -0.93 -6.66
CA LEU A 109 5.57 -1.29 -6.57
C LEU A 109 6.50 -0.10 -6.75
N THR A 110 6.22 0.79 -7.68
CA THR A 110 7.07 1.96 -7.95
C THR A 110 6.84 3.11 -6.97
N SER A 111 5.63 3.28 -6.46
CA SER A 111 5.28 4.35 -5.55
C SER A 111 5.42 3.93 -4.08
N MET A 112 4.53 3.06 -3.60
CA MET A 112 4.52 2.65 -2.19
C MET A 112 5.79 1.89 -1.80
N CYS A 113 6.33 1.08 -2.70
CA CYS A 113 7.54 0.30 -2.46
C CYS A 113 8.83 1.03 -2.86
N SER A 114 8.78 2.32 -3.22
CA SER A 114 10.00 3.11 -3.33
C SER A 114 10.77 3.04 -2.00
N PRO A 115 12.11 2.98 -2.01
CA PRO A 115 12.89 2.75 -0.79
C PRO A 115 12.54 3.70 0.36
N GLU A 116 12.37 4.97 0.06
CA GLU A 116 12.04 5.98 1.07
C GLU A 116 10.66 5.77 1.70
N ARG A 117 9.64 5.53 0.87
CA ARG A 117 8.26 5.31 1.34
C ARG A 117 8.12 3.97 2.05
N LEU A 118 8.74 2.93 1.51
CA LEU A 118 8.72 1.61 2.14
C LEU A 118 9.34 1.64 3.53
N LEU A 119 10.53 2.25 3.67
CA LEU A 119 11.18 2.43 4.97
C LEU A 119 10.34 3.28 5.92
N TYR A 120 9.68 4.32 5.41
CA TYR A 120 8.79 5.15 6.20
C TYR A 120 7.59 4.34 6.72
N ILE A 121 6.94 3.56 5.86
CA ILE A 121 5.80 2.71 6.25
C ILE A 121 6.22 1.68 7.29
N ILE A 122 7.34 0.98 7.08
CA ILE A 122 7.80 -0.03 8.03
C ILE A 122 8.16 0.59 9.38
N ARG A 123 8.76 1.77 9.39
CA ARG A 123 9.21 2.43 10.62
C ARG A 123 8.08 3.14 11.37
N TYR A 124 7.19 3.81 10.68
CA TYR A 124 6.20 4.71 11.27
C TYR A 124 4.77 4.34 10.96
N GLY A 125 4.54 3.55 9.91
CA GLY A 125 3.20 3.23 9.41
C GLY A 125 2.57 2.00 10.01
N ILE A 126 3.25 1.28 10.91
CA ILE A 126 2.72 0.07 11.55
C ILE A 126 2.56 0.35 13.04
N ALA A 127 1.32 0.23 13.51
CA ALA A 127 0.95 0.40 14.90
C ALA A 127 0.61 -0.93 15.56
N TYR A 128 1.08 -1.13 16.77
CA TYR A 128 0.70 -2.25 17.62
C TYR A 128 -0.29 -1.73 18.67
N VAL A 129 -1.53 -2.20 18.57
CA VAL A 129 -2.64 -1.73 19.40
C VAL A 129 -3.16 -2.88 20.24
N ARG A 130 -3.23 -2.67 21.55
CA ARG A 130 -3.94 -3.59 22.44
C ARG A 130 -5.42 -3.19 22.47
N MET A 131 -6.26 -4.12 22.03
CA MET A 131 -7.70 -3.96 22.12
C MET A 131 -8.24 -4.82 23.25
N GLU A 132 -9.03 -4.21 24.10
CA GLU A 132 -9.74 -4.90 25.16
C GLU A 132 -11.22 -4.98 24.78
N ARG A 133 -11.78 -6.16 24.89
CA ARG A 133 -13.21 -6.42 24.70
C ARG A 133 -13.74 -7.17 25.90
N GLU A 134 -14.90 -6.78 26.35
CA GLU A 134 -15.64 -7.56 27.32
C GLU A 134 -16.44 -8.65 26.59
N VAL A 135 -16.13 -9.90 26.91
CA VAL A 135 -16.82 -11.09 26.40
C VAL A 135 -17.25 -11.91 27.62
N ASP A 136 -18.55 -12.10 27.78
CA ASP A 136 -19.13 -12.87 28.89
C ASP A 136 -18.67 -12.40 30.29
N GLY A 137 -18.58 -11.08 30.49
CA GLY A 137 -18.11 -10.49 31.73
C GLY A 137 -16.64 -10.61 32.05
N LYS A 138 -15.84 -11.06 31.07
CA LYS A 138 -14.38 -11.12 31.17
C LYS A 138 -13.74 -10.18 30.15
N ILE A 139 -12.69 -9.49 30.58
CA ILE A 139 -11.90 -8.64 29.70
C ILE A 139 -10.90 -9.53 28.93
N GLU A 140 -11.12 -9.65 27.64
CA GLU A 140 -10.17 -10.26 26.73
C GLU A 140 -9.32 -9.19 26.05
N SER A 141 -8.01 -9.29 26.18
CA SER A 141 -7.08 -8.39 25.53
C SER A 141 -6.48 -9.06 24.28
N THR A 142 -6.53 -8.39 23.16
CA THR A 142 -5.97 -8.87 21.89
C THR A 142 -5.02 -7.83 21.33
N ASP A 143 -3.78 -8.24 21.10
CA ASP A 143 -2.82 -7.40 20.41
C ASP A 143 -3.08 -7.46 18.90
N GLN A 144 -3.35 -6.29 18.32
CA GLN A 144 -3.59 -6.13 16.89
C GLN A 144 -2.48 -5.31 16.27
N LYS A 145 -2.15 -5.65 15.03
CA LYS A 145 -1.22 -4.89 14.21
C LYS A 145 -2.00 -4.17 13.12
N HIS A 146 -1.83 -2.86 13.04
CA HIS A 146 -2.47 -2.01 12.06
C HIS A 146 -1.42 -1.41 11.14
N ILE A 147 -1.77 -1.25 9.88
CA ILE A 147 -0.95 -0.51 8.92
C ILE A 147 -1.72 0.71 8.44
N MET A 148 -1.02 1.84 8.30
CA MET A 148 -1.62 3.08 7.82
C MET A 148 -2.24 2.90 6.44
N ARG A 149 -3.36 3.57 6.22
CA ARG A 149 -4.00 3.65 4.90
C ARG A 149 -3.25 4.64 4.02
N TYR A 150 -3.40 4.54 2.69
CA TYR A 150 -2.72 5.45 1.77
C TYR A 150 -3.03 6.93 2.06
N GLN A 151 -4.27 7.28 2.44
CA GLN A 151 -4.61 8.65 2.79
C GLN A 151 -3.81 9.15 4.01
N GLN A 152 -3.57 8.28 4.98
CA GLN A 152 -2.77 8.60 6.17
C GLN A 152 -1.29 8.72 5.80
N LEU A 153 -0.78 7.85 4.92
CA LEU A 153 0.58 7.93 4.40
C LEU A 153 0.83 9.28 3.74
N PHE A 154 0.01 9.65 2.76
CA PHE A 154 0.21 10.91 2.03
C PHE A 154 -0.02 12.14 2.90
N ALA A 155 -0.98 12.11 3.83
CA ALA A 155 -1.16 13.18 4.79
C ALA A 155 0.06 13.36 5.71
N SER A 156 0.61 12.26 6.24
CA SER A 156 1.79 12.35 7.12
C SER A 156 3.03 12.83 6.36
N LEU A 157 3.22 12.39 5.12
CA LEU A 157 4.31 12.88 4.26
C LEU A 157 4.16 14.38 3.95
N ALA A 158 2.94 14.83 3.61
CA ALA A 158 2.66 16.23 3.34
C ALA A 158 2.87 17.13 4.58
N ILE A 159 2.45 16.67 5.76
CA ILE A 159 2.67 17.38 7.02
C ILE A 159 4.18 17.50 7.30
N ARG A 160 4.92 16.41 7.17
CA ARG A 160 6.38 16.42 7.36
C ARG A 160 7.08 17.39 6.42
N GLN A 161 6.67 17.40 5.16
CA GLN A 161 7.20 18.37 4.20
C GLN A 161 6.94 19.81 4.63
N LYS A 162 5.69 20.13 5.03
CA LYS A 162 5.34 21.47 5.51
C LYS A 162 6.11 21.89 6.75
N LEU A 163 6.31 20.99 7.69
CA LEU A 163 7.12 21.25 8.87
C LEU A 163 8.59 21.51 8.50
N ALA A 164 9.14 20.77 7.54
CA ALA A 164 10.51 20.99 7.04
C ALA A 164 10.64 22.34 6.32
N GLU A 165 9.58 22.83 5.68
CA GLU A 165 9.51 24.18 5.09
C GLU A 165 9.35 25.29 6.15
N GLY A 166 9.29 24.97 7.44
CA GLY A 166 9.17 25.92 8.54
C GLY A 166 7.73 26.33 8.89
N VAL A 167 6.72 25.68 8.31
CA VAL A 167 5.31 25.93 8.64
C VAL A 167 5.03 25.39 10.04
N LYS A 168 4.56 26.25 10.96
CA LYS A 168 4.34 25.90 12.38
C LYS A 168 2.90 25.51 12.70
N SER A 169 1.94 25.82 11.83
CA SER A 169 0.52 25.52 12.05
C SER A 169 -0.18 25.29 10.72
N GLY A 170 -1.21 24.45 10.73
CA GLY A 170 -1.96 24.14 9.54
C GLY A 170 -3.25 23.37 9.87
N VAL A 171 -4.04 23.11 8.84
CA VAL A 171 -5.27 22.33 8.94
C VAL A 171 -5.14 21.12 8.01
N VAL A 172 -5.40 19.95 8.56
CA VAL A 172 -5.48 18.71 7.78
C VAL A 172 -6.93 18.44 7.46
N TRP A 173 -7.28 18.57 6.20
CA TRP A 173 -8.64 18.33 5.72
C TRP A 173 -8.77 16.92 5.14
N HIS A 174 -9.49 16.07 5.82
CA HIS A 174 -9.78 14.70 5.39
C HIS A 174 -11.27 14.41 5.47
N THR A 175 -11.75 13.53 4.58
CA THR A 175 -13.13 13.05 4.62
C THR A 175 -13.46 12.34 5.92
N GLN A 176 -14.74 12.32 6.28
CA GLN A 176 -15.21 11.54 7.43
C GLN A 176 -14.89 10.04 7.20
N GLY A 177 -14.48 9.34 8.23
CA GLY A 177 -14.11 7.92 8.14
C GLY A 177 -12.71 7.63 7.59
N SER A 178 -11.92 8.63 7.22
CA SER A 178 -10.54 8.45 6.71
C SER A 178 -9.52 8.04 7.78
N GLY A 179 -9.94 7.94 9.06
CA GLY A 179 -9.05 7.56 10.16
C GLY A 179 -8.18 8.70 10.68
N LYS A 180 -8.72 9.92 10.80
CA LYS A 180 -8.00 11.10 11.33
C LYS A 180 -7.38 10.85 12.71
N THR A 181 -8.09 10.16 13.60
CA THR A 181 -7.57 9.81 14.94
C THR A 181 -6.33 8.92 14.86
N ALA A 182 -6.32 7.95 13.93
CA ALA A 182 -5.15 7.11 13.71
C ALA A 182 -4.01 7.88 13.02
N LEU A 183 -4.32 8.89 12.19
CA LEU A 183 -3.30 9.76 11.60
C LEU A 183 -2.47 10.47 12.67
N SER A 184 -3.11 10.95 13.76
CA SER A 184 -2.37 11.61 14.86
C SER A 184 -1.39 10.69 15.59
N TYR A 185 -1.57 9.39 15.50
CA TYR A 185 -0.62 8.41 16.02
C TYR A 185 0.60 8.24 15.11
N TYR A 186 0.42 8.39 13.80
CA TYR A 186 1.48 8.19 12.80
C TYR A 186 2.35 9.45 12.57
N LEU A 187 2.01 10.57 13.18
CA LEU A 187 2.74 11.85 13.10
C LEU A 187 3.75 12.01 14.24
#